data_e64e8e618a768b71e475362e55889d17
#
_entry.id   e64e8e618a768b71e475362e55889d17
#
_cell.length_a   1.000
_cell.length_b   1.000
_cell.length_c   1.000
_cell.angle_alpha   90.00
_cell.angle_beta   90.00
_cell.angle_gamma   90.00
#
_symmetry.space_group_name_H-M   'P 1'
#
loop_
_entity.id
_entity.type
_entity.pdbx_description
1 polymer ?
#
loop_
_entity_poly.entity_id
_entity_poly.type
_entity_poly.pdbx_seq_one_letter_code
_entity_poly.pdbx_strand_id
1 'polypeptide(L)'
;VDVVTPIEGHPARCGLSGGHPWRWPAGLLTVLVPVTLPLSAQQPLTPPSHFQKLAHTYSIVAYDSATGDLGIAVQSKFPNVGGIVPWAVSGVGAVATQSLGNTAYGEEGLSLISQGATAEEALRIIMRTDTMLQDRQVGMVDARGNSASFTGTRTFDWAGGRVGCGGKPTVPEAFTMETAEHGTLCEVVGGKGQVIVGRGFAAQANIMVSDQTVLNLARTFQLTRGNLADRLMAALKAGQAGGGDRRGMQSAALLVVRKHGGYLGANDRFIDIRVYDAPDPIAELERLLALHKLHFFPSEERDLLPITPAIVRQLEPILLREPAGQPEKWLKAPEGKANDVFLAALRDFMYWENYDVRVRMDGKIDRIVLEDILRKRSR
;
A
#
# COMPACT_ATOMS: atom_id res chain seq x y z
N VAL A 1 -42.90 20.23 14.74
CA VAL A 1 -44.35 20.18 14.43
C VAL A 1 -44.47 20.79 13.05
N ASP A 2 -44.53 19.92 12.02
CA ASP A 2 -45.35 20.14 10.84
C ASP A 2 -45.37 18.85 10.02
N VAL A 3 -46.58 18.37 9.87
CA VAL A 3 -46.98 17.12 9.24
C VAL A 3 -47.12 17.39 7.74
N VAL A 4 -46.44 16.60 6.91
CA VAL A 4 -46.67 16.60 5.43
C VAL A 4 -47.44 15.34 5.07
N THR A 5 -48.66 15.55 4.59
CA THR A 5 -49.58 14.58 4.06
C THR A 5 -49.20 14.07 2.65
N PRO A 6 -49.53 12.82 2.27
CA PRO A 6 -49.23 12.29 0.96
C PRO A 6 -50.28 12.69 -0.09
N ILE A 7 -49.82 12.94 -1.30
CA ILE A 7 -50.64 13.26 -2.49
C ILE A 7 -51.06 11.93 -3.17
N GLU A 8 -52.35 11.70 -3.22
CA GLU A 8 -52.98 10.64 -4.01
C GLU A 8 -52.98 11.02 -5.51
N GLY A 9 -52.46 10.15 -6.36
CA GLY A 9 -52.51 10.27 -7.82
C GLY A 9 -53.49 9.30 -8.45
N HIS A 10 -54.49 9.81 -9.15
CA HIS A 10 -55.53 9.06 -9.88
C HIS A 10 -54.99 8.22 -11.04
N PRO A 11 -55.63 7.07 -11.37
CA PRO A 11 -55.30 6.28 -12.56
C PRO A 11 -56.04 6.79 -13.77
N ALA A 12 -55.33 7.16 -14.81
CA ALA A 12 -55.91 7.47 -16.13
C ALA A 12 -56.27 6.15 -16.84
N ARG A 13 -57.58 5.99 -17.13
CA ARG A 13 -58.11 4.94 -18.03
C ARG A 13 -57.82 5.40 -19.48
N CYS A 14 -57.20 4.58 -20.28
CA CYS A 14 -57.14 4.76 -21.73
C CYS A 14 -57.94 3.61 -22.39
N GLY A 15 -58.97 4.03 -23.17
CA GLY A 15 -59.95 3.15 -23.76
C GLY A 15 -59.43 2.36 -24.97
N LEU A 16 -60.00 1.18 -25.10
CA LEU A 16 -59.81 0.29 -26.23
C LEU A 16 -60.78 0.69 -27.37
N SER A 17 -60.28 0.88 -28.59
CA SER A 17 -61.07 0.78 -29.77
C SER A 17 -60.24 0.32 -30.99
N GLY A 18 -60.77 -0.67 -31.70
CA GLY A 18 -60.41 -0.95 -33.09
C GLY A 18 -59.58 -2.22 -33.34
N GLY A 19 -60.25 -3.33 -33.54
CA GLY A 19 -59.69 -4.57 -34.03
C GLY A 19 -59.38 -4.59 -35.52
N HIS A 20 -58.26 -5.17 -35.91
CA HIS A 20 -58.06 -5.82 -37.19
C HIS A 20 -57.37 -7.19 -36.98
N PRO A 21 -57.90 -8.27 -37.60
CA PRO A 21 -57.28 -9.58 -37.49
C PRO A 21 -56.12 -9.73 -38.46
N TRP A 22 -54.91 -9.75 -37.93
CA TRP A 22 -53.75 -10.16 -38.70
C TRP A 22 -53.67 -11.68 -38.74
N ARG A 23 -53.85 -12.25 -39.97
CA ARG A 23 -53.60 -13.66 -40.26
C ARG A 23 -52.10 -13.90 -40.27
N TRP A 24 -51.63 -14.79 -39.40
CA TRP A 24 -50.27 -15.33 -39.44
C TRP A 24 -50.16 -16.41 -40.53
N PRO A 25 -49.17 -16.39 -41.43
CA PRO A 25 -48.92 -17.54 -42.28
C PRO A 25 -48.30 -18.67 -41.45
N ALA A 26 -48.88 -19.84 -41.58
CA ALA A 26 -48.36 -21.06 -40.95
C ALA A 26 -47.03 -21.47 -41.61
N GLY A 27 -46.09 -21.85 -40.77
CA GLY A 27 -44.98 -22.72 -41.16
C GLY A 27 -43.61 -22.09 -41.32
N LEU A 28 -42.89 -21.98 -40.21
CA LEU A 28 -41.43 -22.23 -40.17
C LEU A 28 -41.13 -22.62 -38.71
N LEU A 29 -41.06 -23.92 -38.49
CA LEU A 29 -40.51 -24.49 -37.25
C LEU A 29 -39.00 -24.26 -37.28
N THR A 30 -38.55 -23.14 -36.66
CA THR A 30 -37.13 -22.92 -36.45
C THR A 30 -36.69 -23.82 -35.29
N VAL A 31 -36.07 -24.93 -35.59
CA VAL A 31 -35.38 -25.76 -34.62
C VAL A 31 -34.19 -24.96 -34.12
N LEU A 32 -34.31 -24.35 -32.93
CA LEU A 32 -33.21 -23.82 -32.19
C LEU A 32 -32.31 -24.99 -31.73
N VAL A 33 -31.29 -25.30 -32.52
CA VAL A 33 -30.19 -26.16 -32.07
C VAL A 33 -29.40 -25.36 -31.04
N PRO A 34 -29.34 -25.79 -29.77
CA PRO A 34 -28.48 -25.14 -28.81
C PRO A 34 -27.01 -25.34 -29.27
N VAL A 35 -26.39 -24.27 -29.78
CA VAL A 35 -24.96 -24.25 -29.99
C VAL A 35 -24.35 -24.17 -28.59
N THR A 36 -24.06 -25.31 -27.99
CA THR A 36 -23.16 -25.39 -26.84
C THR A 36 -21.76 -25.11 -27.35
N LEU A 37 -21.35 -23.85 -27.32
CA LEU A 37 -19.93 -23.52 -27.43
C LEU A 37 -19.25 -24.17 -26.23
N PRO A 38 -18.24 -25.02 -26.44
CA PRO A 38 -17.47 -25.52 -25.33
C PRO A 38 -16.87 -24.32 -24.60
N LEU A 39 -17.17 -24.15 -23.31
CA LEU A 39 -16.42 -23.28 -22.43
C LEU A 39 -15.00 -23.85 -22.47
N SER A 40 -14.14 -23.29 -23.33
CA SER A 40 -12.71 -23.58 -23.27
C SER A 40 -12.26 -23.12 -21.89
N ALA A 41 -12.15 -24.06 -20.96
CA ALA A 41 -11.42 -23.82 -19.73
C ALA A 41 -10.05 -23.31 -20.19
N GLN A 42 -9.76 -22.03 -19.93
CA GLN A 42 -8.44 -21.47 -20.16
C GLN A 42 -7.48 -22.36 -19.38
N GLN A 43 -6.65 -23.13 -20.11
CA GLN A 43 -5.62 -23.91 -19.46
C GLN A 43 -4.75 -22.93 -18.67
N PRO A 44 -4.45 -23.22 -17.40
CA PRO A 44 -3.53 -22.40 -16.63
C PRO A 44 -2.25 -22.24 -17.44
N LEU A 45 -1.86 -21.00 -17.73
CA LEU A 45 -0.62 -20.69 -18.42
C LEU A 45 0.54 -21.31 -17.63
N THR A 46 1.08 -22.42 -18.11
CA THR A 46 2.30 -22.98 -17.54
C THR A 46 3.44 -22.06 -18.00
N PRO A 47 4.06 -21.29 -17.10
CA PRO A 47 5.13 -20.38 -17.51
C PRO A 47 6.27 -21.21 -18.14
N PRO A 48 6.89 -20.71 -19.21
CA PRO A 48 8.05 -21.35 -19.79
C PRO A 48 9.13 -21.61 -18.73
N SER A 49 9.84 -22.74 -18.82
CA SER A 49 10.80 -23.18 -17.79
C SER A 49 11.91 -22.17 -17.46
N HIS A 50 12.22 -21.23 -18.38
CA HIS A 50 13.17 -20.15 -18.15
C HIS A 50 12.63 -19.00 -17.25
N PHE A 51 11.31 -18.84 -17.13
CA PHE A 51 10.71 -17.87 -16.20
C PHE A 51 10.87 -18.30 -14.74
N GLN A 52 11.10 -19.58 -14.46
CA GLN A 52 11.30 -20.11 -13.11
C GLN A 52 12.54 -19.51 -12.38
N LYS A 53 13.42 -18.83 -13.13
CA LYS A 53 14.70 -18.32 -12.61
C LYS A 53 14.74 -16.80 -12.33
N LEU A 54 13.64 -16.05 -12.50
CA LEU A 54 13.72 -14.60 -12.67
C LEU A 54 13.17 -13.71 -11.54
N ALA A 55 12.41 -14.23 -10.60
CA ALA A 55 11.78 -13.38 -9.57
C ALA A 55 12.48 -13.53 -8.21
N HIS A 56 13.27 -12.54 -7.83
CA HIS A 56 14.03 -12.50 -6.58
C HIS A 56 13.64 -11.27 -5.79
N THR A 57 13.26 -11.43 -4.53
CA THR A 57 12.52 -10.41 -3.82
C THR A 57 12.69 -10.57 -2.33
N TYR A 58 12.74 -9.46 -1.60
CA TYR A 58 12.46 -9.46 -0.17
C TYR A 58 11.33 -8.49 0.14
N SER A 59 10.49 -8.86 1.08
CA SER A 59 9.31 -8.11 1.48
C SER A 59 8.95 -8.33 2.94
N ILE A 60 8.13 -7.42 3.46
CA ILE A 60 7.50 -7.51 4.76
C ILE A 60 6.03 -7.10 4.63
N VAL A 61 5.13 -7.91 5.20
CA VAL A 61 3.73 -7.55 5.43
C VAL A 61 3.54 -7.28 6.91
N ALA A 62 2.76 -6.26 7.28
CA ALA A 62 2.61 -5.90 8.68
C ALA A 62 1.25 -5.28 9.00
N TYR A 63 0.85 -5.43 10.25
CA TYR A 63 -0.32 -4.83 10.88
C TYR A 63 0.11 -3.93 12.02
N ASP A 64 -0.46 -2.74 12.10
CA ASP A 64 -0.30 -1.82 13.23
C ASP A 64 -1.57 -1.82 14.08
N SER A 65 -1.49 -2.43 15.27
CA SER A 65 -2.63 -2.55 16.18
C SER A 65 -3.09 -1.22 16.79
N ALA A 66 -2.25 -0.18 16.75
CA ALA A 66 -2.59 1.13 17.29
C ALA A 66 -3.48 1.94 16.33
N THR A 67 -3.27 1.77 15.02
CA THR A 67 -3.98 2.55 13.98
C THR A 67 -4.93 1.69 13.14
N GLY A 68 -4.79 0.36 13.17
CA GLY A 68 -5.49 -0.56 12.27
C GLY A 68 -4.91 -0.61 10.85
N ASP A 69 -3.78 0.05 10.61
CA ASP A 69 -3.14 0.06 9.31
C ASP A 69 -2.59 -1.31 8.94
N LEU A 70 -2.71 -1.66 7.67
CA LEU A 70 -2.12 -2.85 7.07
C LEU A 70 -1.20 -2.41 5.93
N GLY A 71 -0.01 -2.98 5.84
CA GLY A 71 0.96 -2.52 4.85
C GLY A 71 1.97 -3.56 4.40
N ILE A 72 2.59 -3.26 3.25
CA ILE A 72 3.64 -4.07 2.63
C ILE A 72 4.75 -3.15 2.12
N ALA A 73 5.99 -3.53 2.41
CA ALA A 73 7.15 -2.98 1.71
C ALA A 73 7.88 -4.11 0.98
N VAL A 74 8.37 -3.82 -0.23
CA VAL A 74 9.02 -4.81 -1.09
C VAL A 74 10.10 -4.18 -1.97
N GLN A 75 11.19 -4.93 -2.19
CA GLN A 75 12.24 -4.61 -3.17
C GLN A 75 12.57 -5.86 -3.99
N SER A 76 12.93 -5.66 -5.27
CA SER A 76 13.30 -6.73 -6.17
C SER A 76 14.25 -6.26 -7.28
N LYS A 77 15.10 -7.18 -7.77
CA LYS A 77 15.77 -7.05 -9.06
C LYS A 77 14.85 -7.57 -10.18
N PHE A 78 13.67 -6.98 -10.24
CA PHE A 78 12.63 -7.24 -11.22
C PHE A 78 11.85 -5.94 -11.45
N PRO A 79 11.44 -5.60 -12.69
CA PRO A 79 10.70 -4.37 -12.93
C PRO A 79 9.30 -4.44 -12.32
N ASN A 80 8.79 -3.31 -11.83
CA ASN A 80 7.41 -3.17 -11.34
C ASN A 80 6.98 -4.20 -10.28
N VAL A 81 7.84 -4.49 -9.32
CA VAL A 81 7.49 -5.43 -8.22
C VAL A 81 6.21 -5.02 -7.49
N GLY A 82 5.93 -3.71 -7.42
CA GLY A 82 4.73 -3.16 -6.79
C GLY A 82 3.41 -3.48 -7.50
N GLY A 83 3.45 -3.94 -8.75
CA GLY A 83 2.27 -4.40 -9.48
C GLY A 83 1.95 -5.89 -9.28
N ILE A 84 2.85 -6.63 -8.60
CA ILE A 84 2.76 -8.09 -8.50
C ILE A 84 2.67 -8.55 -7.05
N VAL A 85 3.59 -8.07 -6.19
CA VAL A 85 3.80 -8.62 -4.85
C VAL A 85 2.78 -8.12 -3.81
N PRO A 86 2.50 -6.79 -3.66
CA PRO A 86 1.71 -6.29 -2.55
C PRO A 86 0.21 -6.31 -2.83
N TRP A 87 -0.56 -6.87 -1.88
CA TRP A 87 -2.02 -6.91 -1.86
C TRP A 87 -2.52 -6.59 -0.46
N ALA A 88 -3.45 -5.66 -0.32
CA ALA A 88 -4.01 -5.32 0.99
C ALA A 88 -5.45 -4.81 0.89
N VAL A 89 -6.25 -5.14 1.91
CA VAL A 89 -7.61 -4.62 2.12
C VAL A 89 -7.72 -4.17 3.57
N SER A 90 -8.12 -2.92 3.77
CA SER A 90 -8.28 -2.31 5.09
C SER A 90 -9.28 -3.08 5.95
N GLY A 91 -8.94 -3.32 7.21
CA GLY A 91 -9.77 -4.11 8.12
C GLY A 91 -9.80 -5.62 7.84
N VAL A 92 -9.09 -6.09 6.81
CA VAL A 92 -9.03 -7.51 6.42
C VAL A 92 -7.62 -8.06 6.62
N GLY A 93 -6.65 -7.64 5.79
CA GLY A 93 -5.30 -8.19 5.83
C GLY A 93 -4.39 -7.63 4.75
N ALA A 94 -3.15 -8.15 4.75
CA ALA A 94 -2.15 -7.88 3.73
C ALA A 94 -1.42 -9.16 3.31
N VAL A 95 -1.09 -9.26 2.03
CA VAL A 95 -0.44 -10.42 1.41
C VAL A 95 0.71 -9.94 0.53
N ALA A 96 1.86 -10.61 0.64
CA ALA A 96 2.98 -10.47 -0.29
C ALA A 96 3.24 -11.83 -0.94
N THR A 97 2.99 -11.94 -2.24
CA THR A 97 3.28 -13.15 -3.04
C THR A 97 4.47 -12.92 -3.96
N GLN A 98 5.49 -13.74 -3.86
CA GLN A 98 6.77 -13.54 -4.53
C GLN A 98 7.47 -14.86 -4.89
N SER A 99 8.74 -14.83 -5.34
CA SER A 99 9.45 -15.89 -6.03
C SER A 99 8.80 -16.12 -7.40
N LEU A 100 8.35 -17.29 -7.77
CA LEU A 100 7.42 -17.42 -8.90
C LEU A 100 6.02 -17.03 -8.39
N GLY A 101 5.77 -15.72 -8.21
CA GLY A 101 4.58 -15.19 -7.53
C GLY A 101 3.27 -15.61 -8.20
N ASN A 102 2.34 -16.14 -7.42
CA ASN A 102 0.97 -16.37 -7.85
C ASN A 102 0.09 -15.20 -7.38
N THR A 103 -0.29 -14.31 -8.29
CA THR A 103 -1.06 -13.10 -7.95
C THR A 103 -2.46 -13.42 -7.42
N ALA A 104 -3.04 -14.57 -7.78
CA ALA A 104 -4.31 -15.04 -7.23
C ALA A 104 -4.26 -15.23 -5.69
N TYR A 105 -3.09 -15.50 -5.13
CA TYR A 105 -2.92 -15.59 -3.66
C TYR A 105 -3.27 -14.30 -2.92
N GLY A 106 -3.08 -13.14 -3.58
CA GLY A 106 -3.51 -11.85 -3.03
C GLY A 106 -5.03 -11.77 -2.87
N GLU A 107 -5.76 -12.02 -3.95
CA GLU A 107 -7.23 -11.95 -3.98
C GLU A 107 -7.89 -13.06 -3.16
N GLU A 108 -7.50 -14.31 -3.39
CA GLU A 108 -8.06 -15.47 -2.70
C GLU A 108 -7.74 -15.45 -1.21
N GLY A 109 -6.50 -15.13 -0.83
CA GLY A 109 -6.08 -15.04 0.57
C GLY A 109 -6.85 -13.97 1.33
N LEU A 110 -6.99 -12.77 0.76
CA LEU A 110 -7.78 -11.68 1.37
C LEU A 110 -9.26 -12.03 1.42
N SER A 111 -9.81 -12.71 0.42
CA SER A 111 -11.18 -13.19 0.43
C SER A 111 -11.44 -14.17 1.59
N LEU A 112 -10.55 -15.14 1.80
CA LEU A 112 -10.64 -16.10 2.92
C LEU A 112 -10.55 -15.38 4.28
N ILE A 113 -9.60 -14.45 4.43
CA ILE A 113 -9.46 -13.67 5.67
C ILE A 113 -10.73 -12.83 5.93
N SER A 114 -11.31 -12.22 4.91
CA SER A 114 -12.56 -11.45 5.05
C SER A 114 -13.76 -12.31 5.49
N GLN A 115 -13.73 -13.61 5.21
CA GLN A 115 -14.71 -14.61 5.65
C GLN A 115 -14.41 -15.19 7.05
N GLY A 116 -13.36 -14.70 7.72
CA GLY A 116 -13.05 -15.06 9.11
C GLY A 116 -11.83 -15.97 9.30
N ALA A 117 -11.21 -16.47 8.22
CA ALA A 117 -9.99 -17.24 8.33
C ALA A 117 -8.85 -16.41 8.96
N THR A 118 -7.97 -17.03 9.71
CA THR A 118 -6.68 -16.44 10.08
C THR A 118 -5.73 -16.38 8.88
N ALA A 119 -4.67 -15.57 8.98
CA ALA A 119 -3.64 -15.54 7.94
C ALA A 119 -3.03 -16.94 7.68
N GLU A 120 -2.83 -17.75 8.72
CA GLU A 120 -2.35 -19.13 8.59
C GLU A 120 -3.34 -20.04 7.87
N GLU A 121 -4.62 -20.01 8.28
CA GLU A 121 -5.66 -20.84 7.66
C GLU A 121 -5.84 -20.48 6.19
N ALA A 122 -5.92 -19.19 5.85
CA ALA A 122 -6.01 -18.71 4.49
C ALA A 122 -4.81 -19.20 3.64
N LEU A 123 -3.59 -19.03 4.16
CA LEU A 123 -2.38 -19.50 3.49
C LEU A 123 -2.41 -21.01 3.23
N ARG A 124 -2.77 -21.82 4.25
CA ARG A 124 -2.88 -23.28 4.10
C ARG A 124 -3.94 -23.71 3.11
N ILE A 125 -5.05 -22.99 3.00
CA ILE A 125 -6.14 -23.30 2.04
C ILE A 125 -5.68 -23.04 0.61
N ILE A 126 -5.15 -21.84 0.31
CA ILE A 126 -4.74 -21.50 -1.07
C ILE A 126 -3.58 -22.36 -1.56
N MET A 127 -2.75 -22.86 -0.66
CA MET A 127 -1.64 -23.75 -1.01
C MET A 127 -2.06 -25.14 -1.48
N ARG A 128 -3.26 -25.62 -1.10
CA ARG A 128 -3.71 -27.00 -1.38
C ARG A 128 -3.86 -27.33 -2.86
N THR A 129 -4.20 -26.34 -3.66
CA THR A 129 -4.51 -26.51 -5.09
C THR A 129 -3.39 -26.05 -6.02
N ASP A 130 -2.32 -25.41 -5.47
CA ASP A 130 -1.22 -24.92 -6.28
C ASP A 130 -0.22 -26.02 -6.60
N THR A 131 -0.22 -26.50 -7.82
CA THR A 131 0.72 -27.51 -8.32
C THR A 131 2.17 -27.04 -8.36
N MET A 132 2.41 -25.71 -8.31
CA MET A 132 3.73 -25.10 -8.30
C MET A 132 4.11 -24.56 -6.90
N LEU A 133 3.46 -25.02 -5.85
CA LEU A 133 3.65 -24.58 -4.48
C LEU A 133 5.12 -24.42 -4.08
N GLN A 134 5.97 -25.37 -4.45
CA GLN A 134 7.39 -25.38 -4.05
C GLN A 134 8.23 -24.26 -4.70
N ASP A 135 7.69 -23.55 -5.68
CA ASP A 135 8.32 -22.38 -6.31
C ASP A 135 7.83 -21.06 -5.73
N ARG A 136 6.83 -21.08 -4.81
CA ARG A 136 6.20 -19.90 -4.21
C ARG A 136 6.91 -19.45 -2.94
N GLN A 137 6.78 -18.15 -2.68
CA GLN A 137 7.06 -17.58 -1.36
C GLN A 137 5.97 -16.57 -1.03
N VAL A 138 5.37 -16.66 0.15
CA VAL A 138 4.20 -15.86 0.54
C VAL A 138 4.32 -15.42 1.99
N GLY A 139 3.99 -14.17 2.27
CA GLY A 139 3.76 -13.66 3.62
C GLY A 139 2.36 -13.10 3.73
N MET A 140 1.68 -13.34 4.85
CA MET A 140 0.33 -12.84 5.13
C MET A 140 0.24 -12.30 6.55
N VAL A 141 -0.61 -11.28 6.74
CA VAL A 141 -1.06 -10.81 8.05
C VAL A 141 -2.54 -10.46 7.98
N ASP A 142 -3.32 -10.81 9.01
CA ASP A 142 -4.72 -10.39 9.13
C ASP A 142 -4.88 -9.15 10.04
N ALA A 143 -6.06 -8.53 10.04
CA ALA A 143 -6.38 -7.35 10.85
C ALA A 143 -6.51 -7.67 12.36
N ARG A 144 -6.32 -8.91 12.79
CA ARG A 144 -6.22 -9.34 14.20
C ARG A 144 -4.76 -9.51 14.62
N GLY A 145 -3.83 -9.30 13.66
CA GLY A 145 -2.40 -9.43 13.86
C GLY A 145 -1.85 -10.85 13.74
N ASN A 146 -2.65 -11.86 13.37
CA ASN A 146 -2.08 -13.18 13.06
C ASN A 146 -1.29 -13.07 11.76
N SER A 147 -0.12 -13.69 11.73
CA SER A 147 0.75 -13.68 10.55
C SER A 147 1.26 -15.07 10.21
N ALA A 148 1.53 -15.28 8.93
CA ALA A 148 2.09 -16.53 8.43
C ALA A 148 3.04 -16.25 7.26
N SER A 149 4.08 -17.08 7.14
CA SER A 149 5.01 -17.05 6.01
C SER A 149 5.29 -18.47 5.51
N PHE A 150 5.37 -18.63 4.20
CA PHE A 150 5.75 -19.88 3.54
C PHE A 150 6.86 -19.63 2.52
N THR A 151 7.86 -20.49 2.51
CA THR A 151 8.95 -20.50 1.52
C THR A 151 9.06 -21.89 0.94
N GLY A 152 8.77 -22.04 -0.36
CA GLY A 152 8.82 -23.32 -1.04
C GLY A 152 10.23 -23.88 -1.17
N THR A 153 10.36 -25.20 -1.30
CA THR A 153 11.66 -25.89 -1.33
C THR A 153 12.48 -25.62 -2.59
N ARG A 154 11.84 -25.23 -3.70
CA ARG A 154 12.51 -24.90 -4.97
C ARG A 154 12.86 -23.41 -5.11
N THR A 155 12.57 -22.56 -4.11
CA THR A 155 13.09 -21.20 -4.08
C THR A 155 14.61 -21.18 -3.98
N PHE A 156 15.25 -20.23 -4.66
CA PHE A 156 16.72 -20.17 -4.70
C PHE A 156 17.31 -19.62 -3.40
N ASP A 157 18.45 -20.16 -2.98
CA ASP A 157 19.18 -19.77 -1.78
C ASP A 157 19.87 -18.39 -1.94
N TRP A 158 20.07 -17.60 -0.89
CA TRP A 158 19.43 -17.85 0.42
C TRP A 158 17.93 -17.52 0.34
N ALA A 159 17.05 -18.35 0.90
CA ALA A 159 15.63 -18.11 0.98
C ALA A 159 15.06 -18.57 2.33
N GLY A 160 14.13 -17.78 2.88
CA GLY A 160 13.47 -18.04 4.15
C GLY A 160 12.57 -16.92 4.60
N GLY A 161 12.02 -17.04 5.79
CA GLY A 161 11.12 -16.05 6.38
C GLY A 161 11.27 -15.94 7.90
N ARG A 162 10.71 -14.85 8.45
CA ARG A 162 10.56 -14.58 9.88
C ARG A 162 9.19 -13.98 10.14
N VAL A 163 8.66 -14.20 11.33
CA VAL A 163 7.38 -13.66 11.76
C VAL A 163 7.52 -12.94 13.10
N GLY A 164 6.57 -12.04 13.41
CA GLY A 164 6.53 -11.33 14.68
C GLY A 164 6.22 -12.23 15.86
N CYS A 165 6.52 -11.74 17.05
CA CYS A 165 6.18 -12.38 18.31
C CYS A 165 4.88 -11.83 18.88
N GLY A 166 4.07 -12.72 19.40
CA GLY A 166 2.85 -12.34 20.11
C GLY A 166 2.02 -13.57 20.43
N GLY A 167 2.22 -14.15 21.60
CA GLY A 167 1.58 -15.39 22.02
C GLY A 167 2.57 -16.53 22.18
N LYS A 168 2.11 -17.67 22.70
CA LYS A 168 2.97 -18.85 22.86
C LYS A 168 3.42 -19.34 21.48
N PRO A 169 4.73 -19.53 21.25
CA PRO A 169 5.20 -20.06 19.99
C PRO A 169 4.65 -21.48 19.78
N THR A 170 4.07 -21.71 18.62
CA THR A 170 3.62 -23.05 18.20
C THR A 170 4.67 -23.81 17.41
N VAL A 171 5.90 -23.30 17.35
CA VAL A 171 7.00 -23.88 16.56
C VAL A 171 8.02 -24.52 17.49
N PRO A 172 8.33 -25.82 17.33
CA PRO A 172 9.34 -26.51 18.15
C PRO A 172 10.77 -26.07 17.84
N GLU A 173 11.59 -25.96 18.87
CA GLU A 173 13.06 -26.06 18.94
C GLU A 173 13.97 -24.99 18.30
N ALA A 174 13.56 -24.10 17.42
CA ALA A 174 14.47 -23.08 16.83
C ALA A 174 14.12 -21.65 17.25
N PHE A 175 13.76 -21.45 18.52
CA PHE A 175 13.26 -20.19 19.03
C PHE A 175 14.30 -19.50 19.92
N THR A 176 14.84 -18.36 19.46
CA THR A 176 15.65 -17.49 20.32
C THR A 176 14.86 -16.23 20.68
N MET A 177 14.66 -16.01 21.98
CA MET A 177 14.08 -14.78 22.50
C MET A 177 15.19 -13.82 22.90
N GLU A 178 15.26 -12.65 22.26
CA GLU A 178 16.05 -11.53 22.74
C GLU A 178 15.13 -10.48 23.39
N THR A 179 15.43 -10.10 24.62
CA THR A 179 14.77 -8.98 25.29
C THR A 179 15.49 -7.68 24.90
N ALA A 180 14.79 -6.80 24.16
CA ALA A 180 15.26 -5.45 23.90
C ALA A 180 14.55 -4.46 24.82
N GLU A 181 15.09 -3.25 25.00
CA GLU A 181 14.48 -2.17 25.81
C GLU A 181 13.02 -1.85 25.44
N HIS A 182 12.54 -2.29 24.27
CA HIS A 182 11.25 -1.99 23.68
C HIS A 182 10.37 -3.20 23.37
N GLY A 183 10.64 -4.33 23.95
CA GLY A 183 9.85 -5.54 23.76
C GLY A 183 10.67 -6.80 23.49
N THR A 184 9.99 -7.93 23.47
CA THR A 184 10.62 -9.24 23.19
C THR A 184 10.74 -9.42 21.68
N LEU A 185 11.95 -9.57 21.18
CA LEU A 185 12.22 -9.95 19.81
C LEU A 185 12.20 -11.49 19.71
N CYS A 186 11.33 -12.01 18.87
CA CYS A 186 11.31 -13.44 18.57
C CYS A 186 11.85 -13.67 17.16
N GLU A 187 12.85 -14.49 17.06
CA GLU A 187 13.36 -14.95 15.78
C GLU A 187 12.99 -16.40 15.56
N VAL A 188 12.04 -16.63 14.67
CA VAL A 188 11.75 -17.96 14.17
C VAL A 188 12.41 -18.08 12.80
N VAL A 189 13.48 -18.87 12.74
CA VAL A 189 14.11 -19.21 11.46
C VAL A 189 13.29 -20.32 10.82
N GLY A 190 12.45 -19.95 9.84
CA GLY A 190 11.69 -20.92 9.08
C GLY A 190 12.52 -21.53 7.97
N GLY A 191 12.60 -22.85 7.99
CA GLY A 191 13.12 -23.62 6.88
C GLY A 191 12.18 -23.57 5.66
N LYS A 192 12.71 -23.89 4.48
CA LYS A 192 11.92 -24.11 3.27
C LYS A 192 10.93 -25.27 3.47
N GLY A 193 9.75 -25.14 2.88
CA GLY A 193 8.70 -26.16 2.92
C GLY A 193 7.78 -26.12 4.13
N GLN A 194 8.01 -25.20 5.07
CA GLN A 194 7.21 -25.04 6.30
C GLN A 194 6.44 -23.73 6.33
N VAL A 195 5.25 -23.75 6.93
CA VAL A 195 4.50 -22.53 7.27
C VAL A 195 4.94 -22.10 8.67
N ILE A 196 5.47 -20.87 8.74
CA ILE A 196 5.85 -20.22 10.01
C ILE A 196 4.69 -19.32 10.42
N VAL A 197 4.29 -19.39 11.68
CA VAL A 197 3.20 -18.61 12.25
C VAL A 197 3.70 -17.67 13.33
N GLY A 198 3.11 -16.45 13.37
CA GLY A 198 3.45 -15.44 14.35
C GLY A 198 2.38 -14.35 14.45
N ARG A 199 2.79 -13.17 14.89
CA ARG A 199 1.88 -12.02 15.06
C ARG A 199 2.52 -10.72 14.61
N GLY A 200 1.66 -9.84 14.06
CA GLY A 200 1.99 -8.46 13.71
C GLY A 200 2.69 -8.29 12.37
N PHE A 201 3.54 -9.20 11.96
CA PHE A 201 4.19 -9.15 10.65
C PHE A 201 4.70 -10.50 10.17
N ALA A 202 4.93 -10.61 8.86
CA ALA A 202 5.72 -11.65 8.22
C ALA A 202 6.72 -11.02 7.25
N ALA A 203 7.99 -11.39 7.38
CA ALA A 203 9.09 -11.00 6.52
C ALA A 203 9.63 -12.22 5.78
N GLN A 204 9.87 -12.12 4.49
CA GLN A 204 10.36 -13.20 3.64
C GLN A 204 11.27 -12.69 2.54
N ALA A 205 12.20 -13.55 2.14
CA ALA A 205 13.14 -13.25 1.07
C ALA A 205 13.61 -14.51 0.35
N ASN A 206 13.99 -14.37 -0.91
CA ASN A 206 14.60 -15.40 -1.73
C ASN A 206 15.71 -14.83 -2.61
N ILE A 207 16.75 -15.65 -2.85
CA ILE A 207 17.99 -15.30 -3.56
C ILE A 207 18.74 -14.12 -2.92
N MET A 208 18.76 -14.10 -1.63
CA MET A 208 19.52 -13.09 -0.89
C MET A 208 21.01 -13.46 -0.79
N VAL A 209 21.83 -12.46 -0.47
CA VAL A 209 23.23 -12.68 -0.14
C VAL A 209 23.34 -13.59 1.09
N SER A 210 22.49 -13.34 2.10
CA SER A 210 22.42 -14.12 3.34
C SER A 210 21.06 -13.95 4.03
N ASP A 211 20.87 -14.62 5.17
CA ASP A 211 19.72 -14.48 6.06
C ASP A 211 19.64 -13.09 6.74
N GLN A 212 20.76 -12.34 6.79
CA GLN A 212 20.81 -11.01 7.40
C GLN A 212 19.78 -10.03 6.78
N THR A 213 19.43 -10.21 5.51
CA THR A 213 18.38 -9.41 4.87
C THR A 213 17.06 -9.53 5.62
N VAL A 214 16.59 -10.76 5.88
CA VAL A 214 15.31 -10.99 6.58
C VAL A 214 15.41 -10.70 8.07
N LEU A 215 16.56 -10.98 8.69
CA LEU A 215 16.82 -10.65 10.07
C LEU A 215 16.76 -9.14 10.31
N ASN A 216 17.43 -8.36 9.47
CA ASN A 216 17.44 -6.90 9.57
C ASN A 216 16.04 -6.31 9.29
N LEU A 217 15.29 -6.85 8.31
CA LEU A 217 13.88 -6.49 8.08
C LEU A 217 13.07 -6.63 9.37
N ALA A 218 13.09 -7.83 9.96
CA ALA A 218 12.28 -8.16 11.13
C ALA A 218 12.66 -7.32 12.35
N ARG A 219 13.95 -7.28 12.70
CA ARG A 219 14.47 -6.51 13.85
C ARG A 219 14.19 -5.02 13.74
N THR A 220 14.51 -4.44 12.58
CA THR A 220 14.31 -3.00 12.38
C THR A 220 12.82 -2.65 12.43
N PHE A 221 11.95 -3.46 11.82
CA PHE A 221 10.51 -3.24 11.91
C PHE A 221 10.00 -3.22 13.35
N GLN A 222 10.45 -4.14 14.20
CA GLN A 222 10.04 -4.22 15.61
C GLN A 222 10.58 -3.05 16.44
N LEU A 223 11.83 -2.64 16.21
CA LEU A 223 12.50 -1.60 17.01
C LEU A 223 12.18 -0.18 16.56
N THR A 224 11.76 0.02 15.32
CA THR A 224 11.42 1.35 14.79
C THR A 224 10.09 1.84 15.36
N ARG A 225 10.07 3.06 15.88
CA ARG A 225 8.87 3.76 16.32
C ARG A 225 8.32 4.63 15.21
N GLY A 226 7.04 4.98 15.30
CA GLY A 226 6.35 5.84 14.33
C GLY A 226 5.21 5.12 13.64
N ASN A 227 4.67 5.74 12.59
CA ASN A 227 3.59 5.15 11.80
C ASN A 227 4.08 3.93 10.99
N LEU A 228 3.13 3.12 10.52
CA LEU A 228 3.43 1.88 9.80
C LEU A 228 4.32 2.10 8.58
N ALA A 229 4.11 3.19 7.82
CA ALA A 229 4.91 3.48 6.62
C ALA A 229 6.38 3.73 6.94
N ASP A 230 6.67 4.48 8.01
CA ASP A 230 8.05 4.75 8.45
C ASP A 230 8.75 3.48 8.92
N ARG A 231 8.03 2.64 9.67
CA ARG A 231 8.54 1.35 10.14
C ARG A 231 8.85 0.41 8.99
N LEU A 232 7.95 0.32 8.00
CA LEU A 232 8.13 -0.49 6.79
C LEU A 232 9.29 0.02 5.94
N MET A 233 9.41 1.36 5.77
CA MET A 233 10.51 1.96 5.01
C MET A 233 11.88 1.72 5.68
N ALA A 234 11.94 1.90 7.00
CA ALA A 234 13.16 1.62 7.77
C ALA A 234 13.57 0.14 7.66
N ALA A 235 12.60 -0.77 7.77
CA ALA A 235 12.83 -2.20 7.60
C ALA A 235 13.38 -2.53 6.20
N LEU A 236 12.79 -1.97 5.15
CA LEU A 236 13.22 -2.20 3.76
C LEU A 236 14.68 -1.76 3.55
N LYS A 237 15.06 -0.59 4.07
CA LYS A 237 16.45 -0.07 4.05
C LYS A 237 17.39 -1.00 4.81
N ALA A 238 17.00 -1.45 6.00
CA ALA A 238 17.80 -2.35 6.80
C ALA A 238 17.98 -3.73 6.15
N GLY A 239 16.96 -4.23 5.44
CA GLY A 239 17.06 -5.43 4.62
C GLY A 239 18.12 -5.31 3.54
N GLN A 240 18.17 -4.18 2.83
CA GLN A 240 19.23 -3.90 1.85
C GLN A 240 20.61 -3.85 2.49
N ALA A 241 20.75 -3.20 3.66
CA ALA A 241 22.00 -3.16 4.40
C ALA A 241 22.48 -4.56 4.86
N GLY A 242 21.57 -5.55 4.98
CA GLY A 242 21.89 -6.96 5.22
C GLY A 242 22.39 -7.72 3.99
N GLY A 243 22.61 -7.03 2.87
CA GLY A 243 23.10 -7.57 1.61
C GLY A 243 22.08 -7.56 0.49
N GLY A 244 20.80 -7.70 0.78
CA GLY A 244 19.71 -7.66 -0.20
C GLY A 244 19.80 -8.76 -1.27
N ASP A 245 19.23 -8.47 -2.43
CA ASP A 245 19.25 -9.35 -3.61
C ASP A 245 20.67 -9.44 -4.19
N ARG A 246 21.16 -10.67 -4.42
CA ARG A 246 22.51 -10.91 -4.99
C ARG A 246 22.77 -10.24 -6.32
N ARG A 247 21.73 -9.94 -7.08
CA ARG A 247 21.83 -9.34 -8.41
C ARG A 247 21.74 -7.81 -8.37
N GLY A 248 21.49 -7.24 -7.19
CA GLY A 248 21.28 -5.80 -6.98
C GLY A 248 19.81 -5.41 -6.89
N MET A 249 19.52 -4.17 -7.22
CA MET A 249 18.18 -3.56 -7.09
C MET A 249 17.64 -3.15 -8.45
N GLN A 250 16.29 -3.03 -8.57
CA GLN A 250 15.64 -2.48 -9.76
C GLN A 250 14.31 -1.78 -9.45
N SER A 251 13.46 -2.36 -8.62
CA SER A 251 12.17 -1.77 -8.26
C SER A 251 11.87 -1.92 -6.78
N ALA A 252 10.99 -1.06 -6.25
CA ALA A 252 10.51 -1.13 -4.89
C ALA A 252 9.08 -0.60 -4.78
N ALA A 253 8.35 -0.99 -3.74
CA ALA A 253 7.02 -0.46 -3.47
C ALA A 253 6.71 -0.42 -1.97
N LEU A 254 5.84 0.52 -1.62
CA LEU A 254 5.24 0.67 -0.30
C LEU A 254 3.73 0.85 -0.47
N LEU A 255 2.95 -0.10 0.03
CA LEU A 255 1.50 -0.05 0.09
C LEU A 255 1.07 -0.01 1.55
N VAL A 256 0.24 0.97 1.94
CA VAL A 256 -0.44 1.01 3.24
C VAL A 256 -1.90 1.31 3.01
N VAL A 257 -2.77 0.49 3.58
CA VAL A 257 -4.22 0.71 3.58
C VAL A 257 -4.69 1.08 4.99
N ARG A 258 -5.61 2.04 5.05
CA ARG A 258 -6.26 2.56 6.24
C ARG A 258 -7.71 2.86 5.91
N LYS A 259 -8.63 2.52 6.79
CA LYS A 259 -10.05 2.82 6.59
C LYS A 259 -10.24 4.33 6.36
N HIS A 260 -10.82 4.69 5.22
CA HIS A 260 -11.00 6.09 4.78
C HIS A 260 -9.70 6.90 4.73
N GLY A 261 -8.54 6.24 4.58
CA GLY A 261 -7.23 6.90 4.57
C GLY A 261 -6.80 7.46 3.22
N GLY A 262 -7.50 7.12 2.13
CA GLY A 262 -7.17 7.60 0.79
C GLY A 262 -7.65 9.03 0.54
N TYR A 263 -7.42 9.52 -0.69
CA TYR A 263 -7.70 10.89 -1.06
C TYR A 263 -9.14 11.31 -0.73
N LEU A 264 -9.28 12.38 0.06
CA LEU A 264 -10.54 12.90 0.59
C LEU A 264 -11.38 11.88 1.38
N GLY A 265 -10.79 10.80 1.88
CA GLY A 265 -11.52 9.75 2.60
C GLY A 265 -12.37 8.85 1.69
N ALA A 266 -12.26 8.97 0.36
CA ALA A 266 -13.11 8.27 -0.59
C ALA A 266 -12.76 6.78 -0.79
N ASN A 267 -11.58 6.37 -0.37
CA ASN A 267 -11.11 4.99 -0.41
C ASN A 267 -10.11 4.71 0.72
N ASP A 268 -9.61 3.47 0.78
CA ASP A 268 -8.72 3.02 1.86
C ASP A 268 -7.23 3.02 1.48
N ARG A 269 -6.84 3.47 0.28
CA ARG A 269 -5.43 3.56 -0.14
C ARG A 269 -4.76 4.77 0.50
N PHE A 270 -4.18 4.56 1.67
CA PHE A 270 -3.50 5.61 2.42
C PHE A 270 -2.14 5.96 1.79
N ILE A 271 -1.37 4.96 1.41
CA ILE A 271 -0.10 5.10 0.68
C ILE A 271 -0.03 4.00 -0.38
N ASP A 272 0.23 4.36 -1.64
CA ASP A 272 0.53 3.42 -2.73
C ASP A 272 1.61 4.04 -3.61
N ILE A 273 2.87 3.75 -3.27
CA ILE A 273 4.04 4.30 -3.95
C ILE A 273 4.81 3.14 -4.59
N ARG A 274 5.07 3.27 -5.89
CA ARG A 274 5.73 2.24 -6.70
C ARG A 274 6.87 2.85 -7.50
N VAL A 275 8.08 2.36 -7.29
CA VAL A 275 9.23 2.63 -8.13
C VAL A 275 9.35 1.48 -9.13
N TYR A 276 9.02 1.77 -10.37
CA TYR A 276 8.94 0.76 -11.45
C TYR A 276 10.32 0.22 -11.83
N ASP A 277 11.28 1.14 -12.02
CA ASP A 277 12.65 0.86 -12.45
C ASP A 277 13.56 2.02 -12.03
N ALA A 278 14.58 1.74 -11.21
CA ALA A 278 15.57 2.72 -10.79
C ALA A 278 16.86 2.01 -10.34
N PRO A 279 18.03 2.65 -10.50
CA PRO A 279 19.29 2.12 -9.98
C PRO A 279 19.31 1.95 -8.45
N ASP A 280 18.70 2.89 -7.72
CA ASP A 280 18.43 2.79 -6.29
C ASP A 280 16.94 3.04 -6.01
N PRO A 281 16.11 1.99 -6.14
CA PRO A 281 14.67 2.11 -5.98
C PRO A 281 14.25 2.38 -4.53
N ILE A 282 15.11 2.05 -3.54
CA ILE A 282 14.82 2.28 -2.12
C ILE A 282 14.99 3.76 -1.78
N ALA A 283 16.07 4.38 -2.24
CA ALA A 283 16.26 5.82 -2.07
C ALA A 283 15.17 6.63 -2.79
N GLU A 284 14.77 6.20 -3.99
CA GLU A 284 13.67 6.84 -4.72
C GLU A 284 12.32 6.64 -4.02
N LEU A 285 12.06 5.46 -3.49
CA LEU A 285 10.85 5.18 -2.70
C LEU A 285 10.79 6.07 -1.44
N GLU A 286 11.92 6.24 -0.73
CA GLU A 286 12.02 7.13 0.44
C GLU A 286 11.76 8.59 0.06
N ARG A 287 12.34 9.05 -1.06
CA ARG A 287 12.08 10.40 -1.61
C ARG A 287 10.60 10.62 -1.93
N LEU A 288 9.96 9.64 -2.58
CA LEU A 288 8.54 9.69 -2.92
C LEU A 288 7.65 9.63 -1.67
N LEU A 289 8.02 8.85 -0.65
CA LEU A 289 7.30 8.83 0.63
C LEU A 289 7.39 10.19 1.34
N ALA A 290 8.56 10.83 1.32
CA ALA A 290 8.72 12.18 1.89
C ALA A 290 7.84 13.20 1.14
N LEU A 291 7.77 13.11 -0.20
CA LEU A 291 6.90 13.94 -1.01
C LEU A 291 5.41 13.67 -0.72
N HIS A 292 5.02 12.40 -0.61
CA HIS A 292 3.65 12.03 -0.22
C HIS A 292 3.28 12.62 1.15
N LYS A 293 4.15 12.51 2.13
CA LYS A 293 3.91 13.08 3.46
C LYS A 293 3.80 14.61 3.44
N LEU A 294 4.61 15.28 2.63
CA LEU A 294 4.56 16.73 2.47
C LEU A 294 3.17 17.20 2.04
N HIS A 295 2.53 16.49 1.10
CA HIS A 295 1.26 16.90 0.50
C HIS A 295 0.01 16.29 1.15
N PHE A 296 0.11 15.16 1.85
CA PHE A 296 -1.05 14.42 2.35
C PHE A 296 -1.09 14.21 3.87
N PHE A 297 -0.01 14.56 4.59
CA PHE A 297 0.00 14.44 6.05
C PHE A 297 -0.13 15.80 6.70
N PRO A 298 -0.91 15.94 7.79
CA PRO A 298 -0.99 17.19 8.54
C PRO A 298 0.36 17.55 9.16
N SER A 299 0.52 18.83 9.50
CA SER A 299 1.69 19.31 10.24
C SER A 299 1.74 18.70 11.64
N GLU A 300 2.93 18.34 12.09
CA GLU A 300 3.17 17.99 13.48
C GLU A 300 3.57 19.25 14.29
N GLU A 301 3.13 19.36 15.53
CA GLU A 301 3.42 20.55 16.36
C GLU A 301 4.93 20.85 16.48
N ARG A 302 5.76 19.81 16.53
CA ARG A 302 7.23 19.96 16.59
C ARG A 302 7.85 20.59 15.34
N ASP A 303 7.14 20.57 14.21
CA ASP A 303 7.62 21.11 12.93
C ASP A 303 7.05 22.52 12.65
N LEU A 304 6.21 23.06 13.54
CA LEU A 304 5.63 24.37 13.37
C LEU A 304 6.58 25.48 13.84
N LEU A 305 6.87 26.41 12.95
CA LEU A 305 7.69 27.58 13.19
C LEU A 305 6.82 28.84 13.20
N PRO A 306 7.00 29.79 14.15
CA PRO A 306 6.36 31.09 14.05
C PRO A 306 6.92 31.84 12.82
N ILE A 307 6.04 32.49 12.06
CA ILE A 307 6.45 33.30 10.90
C ILE A 307 7.10 34.61 11.39
N THR A 308 8.41 34.57 11.56
CA THR A 308 9.21 35.71 11.98
C THR A 308 9.43 36.70 10.81
N PRO A 309 9.86 37.94 11.09
CA PRO A 309 10.27 38.87 10.02
C PRO A 309 11.34 38.34 9.10
N ALA A 310 12.19 37.41 9.58
CA ALA A 310 13.18 36.74 8.77
C ALA A 310 12.53 35.78 7.75
N ILE A 311 11.53 35.03 8.14
CA ILE A 311 10.76 34.14 7.24
C ILE A 311 9.94 34.97 6.25
N VAL A 312 9.31 36.07 6.71
CA VAL A 312 8.61 37.00 5.81
C VAL A 312 9.54 37.49 4.68
N ARG A 313 10.75 37.97 5.02
CA ARG A 313 11.75 38.40 4.02
C ARG A 313 12.16 37.30 3.01
N GLN A 314 12.07 36.04 3.40
CA GLN A 314 12.37 34.92 2.51
C GLN A 314 11.20 34.61 1.57
N LEU A 315 9.96 34.70 2.04
CA LEU A 315 8.76 34.33 1.30
C LEU A 315 8.20 35.47 0.43
N GLU A 316 8.29 36.73 0.87
CA GLU A 316 7.76 37.88 0.11
C GLU A 316 8.23 37.94 -1.34
N PRO A 317 9.53 37.74 -1.68
CA PRO A 317 9.96 37.75 -3.07
C PRO A 317 9.33 36.66 -3.93
N ILE A 318 8.81 35.58 -3.31
CA ILE A 318 8.10 34.50 -3.97
C ILE A 318 6.65 34.93 -4.22
N LEU A 319 5.98 35.47 -3.19
CA LEU A 319 4.59 35.90 -3.24
C LEU A 319 4.39 37.16 -4.14
N LEU A 320 5.42 37.96 -4.34
CA LEU A 320 5.42 39.11 -5.23
C LEU A 320 5.64 38.79 -6.72
N ARG A 321 5.98 37.53 -7.04
CA ARG A 321 6.11 37.10 -8.46
C ARG A 321 4.75 36.82 -9.08
N GLU A 322 4.66 37.02 -10.37
CA GLU A 322 3.52 36.54 -11.15
C GLU A 322 3.63 35.01 -11.30
N PRO A 323 2.67 34.25 -10.78
CA PRO A 323 2.68 32.81 -10.95
C PRO A 323 2.34 32.45 -12.40
N ALA A 324 2.99 31.44 -12.95
CA ALA A 324 2.68 30.92 -14.26
C ALA A 324 1.20 30.48 -14.32
N GLY A 325 0.46 31.03 -15.28
CA GLY A 325 -0.96 30.70 -15.47
C GLY A 325 -1.96 31.45 -14.58
N GLN A 326 -1.49 32.42 -13.77
CA GLN A 326 -2.38 33.32 -13.02
C GLN A 326 -2.24 34.77 -13.46
N PRO A 327 -3.35 35.55 -13.48
CA PRO A 327 -3.32 36.96 -13.91
C PRO A 327 -2.79 37.92 -12.85
N GLU A 328 -2.71 37.51 -11.59
CA GLU A 328 -2.35 38.37 -10.47
C GLU A 328 -1.30 37.75 -9.55
N LYS A 329 -0.46 38.60 -8.96
CA LYS A 329 0.49 38.25 -7.91
C LYS A 329 -0.25 37.91 -6.62
N TRP A 330 0.33 37.03 -5.81
CA TRP A 330 -0.19 36.70 -4.47
C TRP A 330 -0.15 37.90 -3.53
N LEU A 331 0.96 38.67 -3.56
CA LEU A 331 1.15 39.93 -2.86
C LEU A 331 1.29 41.07 -3.85
N LYS A 332 0.60 42.21 -3.62
CA LYS A 332 0.68 43.42 -4.46
C LYS A 332 1.88 44.28 -4.09
N ALA A 333 2.27 44.29 -2.80
CA ALA A 333 3.37 45.08 -2.27
C ALA A 333 4.01 44.34 -1.09
N PRO A 334 5.26 44.65 -0.73
CA PRO A 334 5.90 44.08 0.48
C PRO A 334 5.17 44.51 1.75
N GLU A 335 4.93 43.58 2.66
CA GLU A 335 4.30 43.81 3.95
C GLU A 335 5.31 43.93 5.10
N GLY A 336 6.47 43.30 4.96
CA GLY A 336 7.55 43.29 5.95
C GLY A 336 7.24 42.56 7.27
N LYS A 337 5.99 42.09 7.42
CA LYS A 337 5.48 41.40 8.62
C LYS A 337 4.39 40.38 8.26
N ALA A 338 4.18 39.41 9.14
CA ALA A 338 3.12 38.38 9.01
C ALA A 338 1.76 38.94 9.47
N ASN A 339 1.22 39.92 8.76
CA ASN A 339 -0.14 40.43 8.96
C ASN A 339 -1.17 39.64 8.15
N ASP A 340 -2.45 39.96 8.27
CA ASP A 340 -3.56 39.27 7.60
C ASP A 340 -3.40 39.23 6.07
N VAL A 341 -2.87 40.32 5.47
CA VAL A 341 -2.63 40.41 4.02
C VAL A 341 -1.57 39.41 3.60
N PHE A 342 -0.45 39.36 4.32
CA PHE A 342 0.62 38.40 4.06
C PHE A 342 0.16 36.94 4.27
N LEU A 343 -0.56 36.67 5.36
CA LEU A 343 -1.06 35.33 5.68
C LEU A 343 -2.09 34.85 4.65
N ALA A 344 -2.96 35.74 4.16
CA ALA A 344 -3.90 35.43 3.08
C ALA A 344 -3.17 35.07 1.78
N ALA A 345 -2.17 35.86 1.39
CA ALA A 345 -1.37 35.59 0.21
C ALA A 345 -0.58 34.28 0.31
N LEU A 346 -0.01 34.01 1.49
CA LEU A 346 0.70 32.75 1.77
C LEU A 346 -0.24 31.53 1.69
N ARG A 347 -1.46 31.66 2.27
CA ARG A 347 -2.51 30.63 2.19
C ARG A 347 -2.84 30.30 0.73
N ASP A 348 -3.13 31.32 -0.08
CA ASP A 348 -3.55 31.14 -1.46
C ASP A 348 -2.42 30.54 -2.31
N PHE A 349 -1.18 30.96 -2.07
CA PHE A 349 0.01 30.33 -2.63
C PHE A 349 0.15 28.86 -2.21
N MET A 350 -0.07 28.54 -0.93
CA MET A 350 0.03 27.16 -0.43
C MET A 350 -1.03 26.25 -1.05
N TYR A 351 -2.26 26.73 -1.27
CA TYR A 351 -3.30 26.00 -2.01
C TYR A 351 -2.89 25.76 -3.47
N TRP A 352 -2.32 26.75 -4.11
CA TRP A 352 -1.85 26.62 -5.50
C TRP A 352 -0.73 25.57 -5.64
N GLU A 353 0.13 25.48 -4.66
CA GLU A 353 1.25 24.51 -4.60
C GLU A 353 0.85 23.16 -4.00
N ASN A 354 -0.44 22.91 -3.71
CA ASN A 354 -1.01 21.69 -3.14
C ASN A 354 -0.49 21.35 -1.73
N TYR A 355 -0.27 22.37 -0.88
CA TYR A 355 0.04 22.16 0.55
C TYR A 355 -1.22 22.23 1.42
N ASP A 356 -2.40 21.89 0.89
CA ASP A 356 -3.72 22.10 1.48
C ASP A 356 -3.82 21.66 2.95
N VAL A 357 -3.33 20.46 3.24
CA VAL A 357 -3.41 19.86 4.60
C VAL A 357 -2.51 20.55 5.64
N ARG A 358 -1.61 21.44 5.18
CA ARG A 358 -0.65 22.17 6.02
C ARG A 358 -0.89 23.68 6.07
N VAL A 359 -1.96 24.15 5.42
CA VAL A 359 -2.35 25.57 5.46
C VAL A 359 -2.74 25.98 6.86
N ARG A 360 -2.20 27.13 7.33
CA ARG A 360 -2.47 27.70 8.67
C ARG A 360 -2.65 29.21 8.59
N MET A 361 -3.50 29.73 9.49
CA MET A 361 -3.75 31.16 9.64
C MET A 361 -3.35 31.71 11.02
N ASP A 362 -2.68 30.90 11.83
CA ASP A 362 -2.29 31.22 13.22
C ASP A 362 -0.88 31.86 13.33
N GLY A 363 -0.34 32.33 12.19
CA GLY A 363 0.99 32.95 12.16
C GLY A 363 2.14 31.94 12.24
N LYS A 364 1.87 30.66 12.04
CA LYS A 364 2.88 29.61 11.95
C LYS A 364 2.96 29.02 10.55
N ILE A 365 4.12 28.46 10.19
CA ILE A 365 4.37 27.69 8.98
C ILE A 365 5.05 26.37 9.35
N ASP A 366 4.72 25.31 8.65
CA ASP A 366 5.41 24.04 8.77
C ASP A 366 6.83 24.16 8.20
N ARG A 367 7.83 23.72 8.97
CA ARG A 367 9.25 23.76 8.58
C ARG A 367 9.49 23.03 7.27
N ILE A 368 8.86 21.86 7.06
CA ILE A 368 9.03 21.05 5.86
C ILE A 368 8.49 21.78 4.63
N VAL A 369 7.34 22.46 4.77
CA VAL A 369 6.78 23.30 3.70
C VAL A 369 7.68 24.48 3.39
N LEU A 370 8.16 25.20 4.41
CA LEU A 370 9.08 26.33 4.23
C LEU A 370 10.36 25.89 3.47
N GLU A 371 10.96 24.79 3.90
CA GLU A 371 12.15 24.23 3.24
C GLU A 371 11.89 23.86 1.78
N ASP A 372 10.73 23.27 1.46
CA ASP A 372 10.36 22.89 0.09
C ASP A 372 10.12 24.12 -0.79
N ILE A 373 9.41 25.14 -0.30
CA ILE A 373 9.18 26.41 -1.00
C ILE A 373 10.52 27.07 -1.34
N LEU A 374 11.44 27.16 -0.38
CA LEU A 374 12.73 27.79 -0.57
C LEU A 374 13.64 27.00 -1.53
N ARG A 375 13.58 25.66 -1.48
CA ARG A 375 14.31 24.78 -2.41
C ARG A 375 13.80 24.93 -3.86
N LYS A 376 12.49 25.01 -4.08
CA LYS A 376 11.91 25.24 -5.41
C LYS A 376 12.31 26.59 -6.01
N ARG A 377 12.56 27.60 -5.16
CA ARG A 377 13.04 28.92 -5.60
C ARG A 377 14.44 28.89 -6.23
N SER A 378 15.29 27.95 -5.79
CA SER A 378 16.70 27.86 -6.23
C SER A 378 16.86 27.08 -7.55
N ARG A 379 15.78 26.55 -8.10
CA ARG A 379 15.72 25.92 -9.44
C ARG A 379 15.07 26.84 -10.45
#